data_f243f21362a7fd05b2b32714c46ec5e9
#
_entry.id   f243f21362a7fd05b2b32714c46ec5e9
#
_cell.length_a   1.000
_cell.length_b   1.000
_cell.length_c   1.000
_cell.angle_alpha   90.00
_cell.angle_beta   90.00
_cell.angle_gamma   90.00
#
_symmetry.space_group_name_H-M   'P 1'
#
loop_
_entity.id
_entity.type
_entity.pdbx_description
1 polymer ?
#
loop_
_entity_poly.entity_id
_entity_poly.type
_entity_poly.pdbx_seq_one_letter_code
_entity_poly.pdbx_strand_id
1 'polypeptide(L)'
;MSQDPRFDRTRTAIIGHSAGGHLALWLAGSHRISKGSPLHSDKRQVVNNAVSLAGVSDLGLAWRQKLGHGIVTRLMGGTPEEHPDRYDAGSPIELLPTGARHVLVHGAVDDTVPISQSEAFVERAEKLGDRPTLVKLDRIGHYELIDPESEAWPSVVGAVLSLLD
;
A
#
# COMPACT_ATOMS: atom_id res chain seq x y z
N MET A 1 -13.14 -14.80 20.48
CA MET A 1 -13.90 -13.82 19.69
C MET A 1 -15.12 -14.55 19.12
N SER A 2 -16.32 -14.08 19.42
CA SER A 2 -17.58 -14.61 18.87
C SER A 2 -17.55 -14.51 17.35
N GLN A 3 -17.79 -15.62 16.65
CA GLN A 3 -17.92 -15.60 15.19
C GLN A 3 -19.34 -15.12 14.88
N ASP A 4 -19.50 -13.86 14.55
CA ASP A 4 -20.76 -13.34 14.05
C ASP A 4 -21.00 -13.93 12.64
N PRO A 5 -22.05 -14.74 12.42
CA PRO A 5 -22.30 -15.40 11.15
C PRO A 5 -22.61 -14.44 9.98
N ARG A 6 -22.81 -13.16 10.27
CA ARG A 6 -22.99 -12.12 9.25
C ARG A 6 -21.69 -11.74 8.53
N PHE A 7 -20.52 -12.09 9.08
CA PHE A 7 -19.23 -11.78 8.50
C PHE A 7 -18.57 -13.02 7.89
N ASP A 8 -18.37 -12.97 6.60
CA ASP A 8 -17.55 -13.95 5.90
C ASP A 8 -16.07 -13.58 6.01
N ARG A 9 -15.36 -14.28 6.88
CA ARG A 9 -13.92 -14.03 7.13
C ARG A 9 -13.02 -14.49 5.99
N THR A 10 -13.52 -15.26 5.06
CA THR A 10 -12.77 -15.70 3.87
C THR A 10 -12.80 -14.65 2.77
N ARG A 11 -13.78 -13.73 2.82
CA ARG A 11 -13.98 -12.64 1.87
C ARG A 11 -13.67 -11.30 2.55
N THR A 12 -12.39 -11.06 2.80
CA THR A 12 -11.91 -9.84 3.45
C THR A 12 -10.84 -9.16 2.60
N ALA A 13 -10.87 -7.84 2.58
CA ALA A 13 -9.82 -7.01 2.02
C ALA A 13 -9.47 -5.88 2.99
N ILE A 14 -8.22 -5.46 3.00
CA ILE A 14 -7.82 -4.22 3.66
C ILE A 14 -7.74 -3.11 2.63
N ILE A 15 -8.17 -1.92 3.01
CA ILE A 15 -8.11 -0.74 2.17
C ILE A 15 -7.59 0.44 2.97
N GLY A 16 -6.80 1.28 2.34
CA GLY A 16 -6.31 2.51 2.95
C GLY A 16 -5.94 3.56 1.92
N HIS A 17 -6.01 4.83 2.33
CA HIS A 17 -5.66 5.99 1.53
C HIS A 17 -4.36 6.63 2.02
N SER A 18 -3.50 7.08 1.10
CA SER A 18 -2.27 7.81 1.43
C SER A 18 -1.37 7.00 2.40
N ALA A 19 -1.07 7.47 3.59
CA ALA A 19 -0.40 6.70 4.64
C ALA A 19 -1.15 5.41 5.02
N GLY A 20 -2.49 5.40 4.95
CA GLY A 20 -3.30 4.18 5.11
C GLY A 20 -3.11 3.20 3.96
N GLY A 21 -2.90 3.68 2.72
CA GLY A 21 -2.55 2.86 1.57
C GLY A 21 -1.17 2.21 1.72
N HIS A 22 -0.21 2.96 2.26
CA HIS A 22 1.07 2.41 2.69
C HIS A 22 0.88 1.25 3.68
N LEU A 23 0.10 1.46 4.74
CA LEU A 23 -0.15 0.45 5.77
C LEU A 23 -0.87 -0.78 5.21
N ALA A 24 -1.80 -0.61 4.26
CA ALA A 24 -2.50 -1.72 3.63
C ALA A 24 -1.51 -2.62 2.85
N LEU A 25 -0.65 -2.03 2.02
CA LEU A 25 0.39 -2.78 1.29
C LEU A 25 1.42 -3.40 2.23
N TRP A 26 1.85 -2.65 3.25
CA TRP A 26 2.81 -3.13 4.25
C TRP A 26 2.29 -4.33 5.03
N LEU A 27 1.02 -4.30 5.46
CA LEU A 27 0.39 -5.42 6.18
C LEU A 27 0.34 -6.67 5.30
N ALA A 28 0.03 -6.54 4.00
CA ALA A 28 0.04 -7.67 3.08
C ALA A 28 1.44 -8.32 2.95
N GLY A 29 2.51 -7.52 3.02
CA GLY A 29 3.91 -8.00 2.98
C GLY A 29 4.53 -8.30 4.35
N SER A 30 3.88 -7.99 5.46
CA SER A 30 4.47 -8.02 6.80
C SER A 30 5.05 -9.39 7.22
N HIS A 31 4.55 -10.49 6.64
CA HIS A 31 5.07 -11.84 6.88
C HIS A 31 6.50 -12.05 6.39
N ARG A 32 7.00 -11.16 5.54
CA ARG A 32 8.37 -11.19 4.99
C ARG A 32 9.37 -10.40 5.81
N ILE A 33 8.92 -9.66 6.82
CA ILE A 33 9.82 -8.92 7.72
C ILE A 33 10.71 -9.90 8.47
N SER A 34 12.02 -9.68 8.42
CA SER A 34 13.01 -10.55 9.05
C SER A 34 12.80 -10.68 10.57
N LYS A 35 13.14 -11.85 11.11
CA LYS A 35 13.01 -12.11 12.57
C LYS A 35 13.85 -11.18 13.45
N GLY A 36 14.89 -10.58 12.90
CA GLY A 36 15.75 -9.62 13.63
C GLY A 36 15.17 -8.20 13.67
N SER A 37 14.13 -7.91 12.91
CA SER A 37 13.50 -6.58 12.92
C SER A 37 12.57 -6.40 14.12
N PRO A 38 12.57 -5.23 14.78
CA PRO A 38 11.61 -4.90 15.84
C PRO A 38 10.16 -4.88 15.34
N LEU A 39 9.93 -4.81 14.03
CA LEU A 39 8.61 -4.89 13.40
C LEU A 39 8.17 -6.34 13.14
N HIS A 40 9.03 -7.33 13.42
CA HIS A 40 8.67 -8.73 13.27
C HIS A 40 7.62 -9.16 14.29
N SER A 41 6.67 -9.98 13.88
CA SER A 41 5.69 -10.60 14.77
C SER A 41 5.39 -12.03 14.32
N ASP A 42 5.44 -12.97 15.24
CA ASP A 42 5.00 -14.35 14.99
C ASP A 42 3.46 -14.49 14.95
N LYS A 43 2.73 -13.50 15.46
CA LYS A 43 1.25 -13.47 15.50
C LYS A 43 0.68 -12.64 14.35
N ARG A 44 1.11 -12.92 13.12
CA ARG A 44 0.65 -12.14 11.96
C ARG A 44 -0.69 -12.63 11.45
N GLN A 45 -1.52 -11.66 11.06
CA GLN A 45 -2.69 -11.95 10.25
C GLN A 45 -2.24 -12.09 8.79
N VAL A 46 -2.67 -13.14 8.13
CA VAL A 46 -2.47 -13.26 6.68
C VAL A 46 -3.46 -12.33 5.98
N VAL A 47 -2.94 -11.40 5.20
CA VAL A 47 -3.73 -10.48 4.37
C VAL A 47 -3.59 -10.93 2.92
N ASN A 48 -4.68 -11.45 2.37
CA ASN A 48 -4.69 -11.97 1.00
C ASN A 48 -5.12 -10.92 -0.03
N ASN A 49 -5.80 -9.85 0.39
CA ASN A 49 -6.35 -8.84 -0.48
C ASN A 49 -6.08 -7.45 0.09
N ALA A 50 -5.46 -6.58 -0.70
CA ALA A 50 -5.13 -5.22 -0.29
C ALA A 50 -5.45 -4.20 -1.39
N VAL A 51 -6.14 -3.12 -1.01
CA VAL A 51 -6.40 -1.96 -1.87
C VAL A 51 -5.64 -0.77 -1.33
N SER A 52 -4.82 -0.17 -2.19
CA SER A 52 -4.08 1.06 -1.88
C SER A 52 -4.63 2.21 -2.71
N LEU A 53 -5.15 3.22 -2.03
CA LEU A 53 -5.59 4.46 -2.66
C LEU A 53 -4.49 5.51 -2.51
N ALA A 54 -3.79 5.84 -3.59
CA ALA A 54 -2.68 6.80 -3.60
C ALA A 54 -1.67 6.57 -2.46
N GLY A 55 -1.33 5.31 -2.19
CA GLY A 55 -0.46 4.94 -1.08
C GLY A 55 1.02 5.18 -1.37
N VAL A 56 1.78 5.46 -0.31
CA VAL A 56 3.25 5.50 -0.37
C VAL A 56 3.78 4.07 -0.29
N SER A 57 4.27 3.52 -1.40
CA SER A 57 4.70 2.12 -1.48
C SER A 57 6.22 1.93 -1.30
N ASP A 58 7.00 2.98 -1.55
CA ASP A 58 8.46 3.00 -1.44
C ASP A 58 8.90 4.21 -0.61
N LEU A 59 9.34 3.97 0.63
CA LEU A 59 9.80 5.03 1.53
C LEU A 59 11.14 5.63 1.06
N GLY A 60 11.99 4.86 0.39
CA GLY A 60 13.23 5.37 -0.18
C GLY A 60 12.96 6.33 -1.34
N LEU A 61 12.03 5.99 -2.24
CA LEU A 61 11.56 6.90 -3.29
C LEU A 61 10.87 8.13 -2.70
N ALA A 62 9.99 7.94 -1.70
CA ALA A 62 9.31 9.03 -1.01
C ALA A 62 10.30 10.01 -0.34
N TRP A 63 11.38 9.50 0.23
CA TRP A 63 12.46 10.32 0.77
C TRP A 63 13.16 11.14 -0.34
N ARG A 64 13.53 10.50 -1.46
CA ARG A 64 14.12 11.20 -2.62
C ARG A 64 13.19 12.25 -3.20
N GLN A 65 11.89 11.99 -3.23
CA GLN A 65 10.85 12.92 -3.67
C GLN A 65 10.52 14.01 -2.65
N LYS A 66 11.11 13.97 -1.46
CA LYS A 66 10.87 14.91 -0.35
C LYS A 66 9.39 14.98 0.05
N LEU A 67 8.67 13.86 -0.03
CA LEU A 67 7.25 13.81 0.31
C LEU A 67 7.01 14.34 1.73
N GLY A 68 5.94 15.13 1.89
CA GLY A 68 5.50 15.67 3.18
C GLY A 68 6.58 16.48 3.91
N HIS A 69 7.45 17.20 3.17
CA HIS A 69 8.48 18.09 3.74
C HIS A 69 9.38 17.38 4.77
N GLY A 70 9.82 16.16 4.47
CA GLY A 70 10.73 15.38 5.33
C GLY A 70 10.04 14.52 6.37
N ILE A 71 8.73 14.28 6.25
CA ILE A 71 7.99 13.38 7.15
C ILE A 71 8.58 11.97 7.16
N VAL A 72 9.08 11.49 6.01
CA VAL A 72 9.69 10.16 5.91
C VAL A 72 10.93 10.05 6.77
N THR A 73 11.84 11.05 6.72
CA THR A 73 13.02 11.10 7.59
C THR A 73 12.64 11.10 9.08
N ARG A 74 11.59 11.84 9.43
CA ARG A 74 11.09 11.88 10.82
C ARG A 74 10.50 10.55 11.26
N LEU A 75 9.75 9.88 10.39
CA LEU A 75 9.16 8.56 10.65
C LEU A 75 10.23 7.50 10.83
N MET A 76 11.23 7.49 9.95
CA MET A 76 12.29 6.50 9.93
C MET A 76 13.44 6.82 10.90
N GLY A 77 13.49 8.05 11.43
CA GLY A 77 14.51 8.52 12.38
C GLY A 77 15.84 8.89 11.72
N GLY A 78 15.87 9.01 10.37
CA GLY A 78 17.05 9.37 9.59
C GLY A 78 16.86 9.03 8.12
N THR A 79 17.95 9.11 7.34
CA THR A 79 17.97 8.83 5.91
C THR A 79 18.03 7.32 5.62
N PRO A 80 17.80 6.88 4.36
CA PRO A 80 17.99 5.49 3.96
C PRO A 80 19.41 4.96 4.20
N GLU A 81 20.41 5.83 4.07
CA GLU A 81 21.80 5.49 4.29
C GLU A 81 22.14 5.32 5.79
N GLU A 82 21.48 6.08 6.66
CA GLU A 82 21.66 5.98 8.12
C GLU A 82 20.93 4.78 8.73
N HIS A 83 19.75 4.44 8.17
CA HIS A 83 18.87 3.40 8.70
C HIS A 83 18.30 2.48 7.61
N PRO A 84 19.14 1.81 6.79
CA PRO A 84 18.67 0.98 5.68
C PRO A 84 17.71 -0.13 6.14
N ASP A 85 17.96 -0.74 7.30
CA ASP A 85 17.13 -1.78 7.89
C ASP A 85 15.69 -1.34 8.20
N ARG A 86 15.51 -0.07 8.56
CA ARG A 86 14.17 0.50 8.81
C ARG A 86 13.42 0.72 7.50
N TYR A 87 14.11 1.22 6.47
CA TYR A 87 13.51 1.41 5.15
C TYR A 87 13.17 0.06 4.51
N ASP A 88 14.02 -0.96 4.64
CA ASP A 88 13.76 -2.30 4.15
C ASP A 88 12.54 -2.92 4.85
N ALA A 89 12.44 -2.80 6.17
CA ALA A 89 11.31 -3.34 6.92
C ALA A 89 10.03 -2.50 6.82
N GLY A 90 10.15 -1.20 6.55
CA GLY A 90 9.05 -0.25 6.50
C GLY A 90 8.47 -0.04 5.12
N SER A 91 9.23 -0.23 4.04
CA SER A 91 8.75 0.00 2.66
C SER A 91 7.98 -1.20 2.13
N PRO A 92 6.70 -1.06 1.74
CA PRO A 92 5.94 -2.15 1.12
C PRO A 92 6.64 -2.80 -0.08
N ILE A 93 7.32 -2.01 -0.92
CA ILE A 93 8.03 -2.49 -2.12
C ILE A 93 9.18 -3.45 -1.79
N GLU A 94 9.83 -3.30 -0.62
CA GLU A 94 10.91 -4.18 -0.17
C GLU A 94 10.39 -5.50 0.42
N LEU A 95 9.10 -5.57 0.71
CA LEU A 95 8.44 -6.77 1.20
C LEU A 95 7.85 -7.65 0.08
N LEU A 96 8.07 -7.29 -1.19
CA LEU A 96 7.66 -8.08 -2.36
C LEU A 96 8.56 -9.31 -2.57
N PRO A 97 8.06 -10.43 -3.15
CA PRO A 97 6.65 -10.69 -3.47
C PRO A 97 5.87 -11.04 -2.20
N THR A 98 4.60 -10.61 -2.14
CA THR A 98 3.75 -10.88 -0.96
C THR A 98 2.85 -12.10 -1.14
N GLY A 99 2.56 -12.47 -2.39
CA GLY A 99 1.58 -13.48 -2.76
C GLY A 99 0.12 -13.03 -2.55
N ALA A 100 -0.11 -11.80 -2.07
CA ALA A 100 -1.44 -11.23 -1.92
C ALA A 100 -1.94 -10.63 -3.26
N ARG A 101 -3.27 -10.52 -3.41
CA ARG A 101 -3.88 -9.76 -4.50
C ARG A 101 -3.88 -8.29 -4.13
N HIS A 102 -3.31 -7.46 -5.01
CA HIS A 102 -3.22 -6.02 -4.80
C HIS A 102 -3.99 -5.28 -5.90
N VAL A 103 -4.77 -4.27 -5.49
CA VAL A 103 -5.30 -3.26 -6.40
C VAL A 103 -4.84 -1.89 -5.91
N LEU A 104 -4.14 -1.17 -6.78
CA LEU A 104 -3.70 0.19 -6.50
C LEU A 104 -4.57 1.13 -7.34
N VAL A 105 -5.27 2.06 -6.70
CA VAL A 105 -6.05 3.12 -7.37
C VAL A 105 -5.31 4.43 -7.15
N HIS A 106 -4.99 5.14 -8.24
CA HIS A 106 -4.18 6.35 -8.14
C HIS A 106 -4.62 7.41 -9.15
N GLY A 107 -4.77 8.64 -8.69
CA GLY A 107 -5.03 9.79 -9.55
C GLY A 107 -3.77 10.20 -10.32
N ALA A 108 -3.89 10.40 -11.63
CA ALA A 108 -2.76 10.78 -12.47
C ALA A 108 -2.25 12.22 -12.23
N VAL A 109 -3.10 13.08 -11.65
CA VAL A 109 -2.77 14.46 -11.30
C VAL A 109 -2.63 14.66 -9.78
N ASP A 110 -2.34 13.58 -9.04
CA ASP A 110 -2.06 13.63 -7.61
C ASP A 110 -0.79 14.43 -7.34
N ASP A 111 -0.94 15.57 -6.66
CA ASP A 111 0.13 16.51 -6.29
C ASP A 111 0.69 16.28 -4.88
N THR A 112 0.10 15.36 -4.14
CA THR A 112 0.46 15.02 -2.76
C THR A 112 1.34 13.77 -2.71
N VAL A 113 0.90 12.68 -3.36
CA VAL A 113 1.67 11.45 -3.52
C VAL A 113 1.78 11.16 -5.02
N PRO A 114 2.96 11.34 -5.64
CA PRO A 114 3.13 11.08 -7.07
C PRO A 114 2.76 9.66 -7.46
N ILE A 115 2.07 9.50 -8.58
CA ILE A 115 1.65 8.19 -9.12
C ILE A 115 2.82 7.21 -9.32
N SER A 116 4.03 7.73 -9.46
CA SER A 116 5.26 6.93 -9.55
C SER A 116 5.47 6.01 -8.34
N GLN A 117 4.85 6.28 -7.19
CA GLN A 117 4.83 5.37 -6.05
C GLN A 117 4.10 4.07 -6.41
N SER A 118 2.91 4.16 -6.99
CA SER A 118 2.15 3.00 -7.43
C SER A 118 2.78 2.31 -8.63
N GLU A 119 3.30 3.06 -9.59
CA GLU A 119 3.95 2.52 -10.79
C GLU A 119 5.21 1.71 -10.41
N ALA A 120 6.05 2.23 -9.50
CA ALA A 120 7.24 1.52 -9.01
C ALA A 120 6.89 0.20 -8.29
N PHE A 121 5.84 0.22 -7.47
CA PHE A 121 5.36 -0.99 -6.78
C PHE A 121 4.92 -2.06 -7.77
N VAL A 122 4.10 -1.68 -8.77
CA VAL A 122 3.59 -2.61 -9.80
C VAL A 122 4.75 -3.20 -10.59
N GLU A 123 5.65 -2.38 -11.10
CA GLU A 123 6.82 -2.82 -11.86
C GLU A 123 7.67 -3.82 -11.07
N ARG A 124 7.92 -3.54 -9.80
CA ARG A 124 8.72 -4.41 -8.93
C ARG A 124 8.01 -5.71 -8.61
N ALA A 125 6.70 -5.63 -8.30
CA ALA A 125 5.87 -6.79 -7.99
C ALA A 125 5.80 -7.78 -9.17
N GLU A 126 5.56 -7.28 -10.38
CA GLU A 126 5.52 -8.09 -11.60
C GLU A 126 6.85 -8.80 -11.87
N LYS A 127 7.98 -8.12 -11.69
CA LYS A 127 9.33 -8.71 -11.81
C LYS A 127 9.56 -9.84 -10.82
N LEU A 128 8.88 -9.83 -9.68
CA LEU A 128 9.00 -10.82 -8.61
C LEU A 128 7.89 -11.88 -8.63
N GLY A 129 6.96 -11.80 -9.59
CA GLY A 129 5.93 -12.81 -9.84
C GLY A 129 4.57 -12.54 -9.23
N ASP A 130 4.41 -11.45 -8.45
CA ASP A 130 3.09 -10.94 -8.06
C ASP A 130 2.41 -10.26 -9.26
N ARG A 131 1.08 -10.14 -9.22
CA ARG A 131 0.30 -9.53 -10.32
C ARG A 131 -0.68 -8.49 -9.78
N PRO A 132 -0.17 -7.33 -9.35
CA PRO A 132 -1.02 -6.23 -8.92
C PRO A 132 -1.79 -5.63 -10.09
N THR A 133 -2.94 -5.04 -9.80
CA THR A 133 -3.68 -4.21 -10.75
C THR A 133 -3.49 -2.75 -10.42
N LEU A 134 -3.09 -1.93 -11.39
CA LEU A 134 -3.07 -0.47 -11.27
C LEU A 134 -4.27 0.13 -12.00
N VAL A 135 -5.12 0.84 -11.26
CA VAL A 135 -6.22 1.64 -11.77
C VAL A 135 -5.77 3.10 -11.74
N LYS A 136 -5.32 3.59 -12.90
CA LYS A 136 -4.91 4.97 -13.10
C LYS A 136 -6.10 5.82 -13.53
N LEU A 137 -6.35 6.93 -12.83
CA LEU A 137 -7.48 7.82 -13.06
C LEU A 137 -6.99 9.19 -13.56
N ASP A 138 -7.17 9.49 -14.83
CA ASP A 138 -6.46 10.58 -15.56
C ASP A 138 -6.63 11.99 -14.98
N ARG A 139 -7.78 12.35 -14.45
CA ARG A 139 -8.06 13.72 -13.98
C ARG A 139 -8.34 13.79 -12.48
N ILE A 140 -7.93 12.77 -11.77
CA ILE A 140 -8.17 12.61 -10.34
C ILE A 140 -6.90 12.98 -9.58
N GLY A 141 -7.04 13.73 -8.52
CA GLY A 141 -5.99 14.07 -7.57
C GLY A 141 -5.94 13.10 -6.38
N HIS A 142 -5.54 13.64 -5.22
CA HIS A 142 -5.31 12.83 -4.02
C HIS A 142 -6.59 12.52 -3.24
N TYR A 143 -7.42 13.54 -3.02
CA TYR A 143 -8.53 13.45 -2.08
C TYR A 143 -9.83 12.94 -2.70
N GLU A 144 -9.99 13.01 -4.01
CA GLU A 144 -11.14 12.49 -4.73
C GLU A 144 -11.30 10.97 -4.55
N LEU A 145 -10.19 10.27 -4.23
CA LEU A 145 -10.21 8.82 -3.99
C LEU A 145 -10.97 8.43 -2.70
N ILE A 146 -11.23 9.38 -1.81
CA ILE A 146 -11.96 9.16 -0.55
C ILE A 146 -13.24 9.98 -0.46
N ASP A 147 -13.64 10.62 -1.54
CA ASP A 147 -14.90 11.35 -1.64
C ASP A 147 -15.95 10.49 -2.36
N PRO A 148 -17.00 10.03 -1.67
CA PRO A 148 -18.08 9.23 -2.27
C PRO A 148 -18.86 9.95 -3.38
N GLU A 149 -18.77 11.27 -3.47
CA GLU A 149 -19.44 12.06 -4.51
C GLU A 149 -18.54 12.31 -5.73
N SER A 150 -17.26 11.89 -5.67
CA SER A 150 -16.30 12.09 -6.75
C SER A 150 -16.49 11.10 -7.92
N GLU A 151 -16.00 11.49 -9.10
CA GLU A 151 -15.92 10.60 -10.27
C GLU A 151 -15.00 9.38 -10.04
N ALA A 152 -14.13 9.42 -9.04
CA ALA A 152 -13.23 8.33 -8.69
C ALA A 152 -13.91 7.20 -7.91
N TRP A 153 -14.99 7.50 -7.18
CA TRP A 153 -15.59 6.58 -6.22
C TRP A 153 -16.04 5.23 -6.81
N PRO A 154 -16.70 5.18 -8.00
CA PRO A 154 -17.04 3.89 -8.61
C PRO A 154 -15.82 2.99 -8.84
N SER A 155 -14.66 3.56 -9.20
CA SER A 155 -13.42 2.82 -9.38
C SER A 155 -12.87 2.28 -8.06
N VAL A 156 -13.00 3.06 -6.99
CA VAL A 156 -12.61 2.63 -5.63
C VAL A 156 -13.48 1.45 -5.17
N VAL A 157 -14.80 1.55 -5.33
CA VAL A 157 -15.73 0.45 -5.00
C VAL A 157 -15.43 -0.78 -5.86
N GLY A 158 -15.24 -0.61 -7.17
CA GLY A 158 -14.88 -1.69 -8.09
C GLY A 158 -13.60 -2.41 -7.70
N ALA A 159 -12.58 -1.65 -7.26
CA ALA A 159 -11.32 -2.21 -6.78
C ALA A 159 -11.53 -3.14 -5.56
N VAL A 160 -12.35 -2.74 -4.60
CA VAL A 160 -12.67 -3.57 -3.42
C VAL A 160 -13.43 -4.82 -3.83
N LEU A 161 -14.50 -4.66 -4.63
CA LEU A 161 -15.36 -5.77 -5.04
C LEU A 161 -14.59 -6.82 -5.83
N SER A 162 -13.67 -6.41 -6.72
CA SER A 162 -12.85 -7.33 -7.52
C SER A 162 -11.97 -8.26 -6.70
N LEU A 163 -11.70 -7.93 -5.44
CA LEU A 163 -10.91 -8.75 -4.52
C LEU A 163 -11.77 -9.66 -3.64
N LEU A 164 -13.08 -9.43 -3.60
CA LEU A 164 -14.02 -10.19 -2.75
C LEU A 164 -14.80 -11.26 -3.52
N ASP A 165 -14.68 -11.27 -4.86
CA ASP A 165 -15.23 -12.31 -5.73
C ASP A 165 -14.26 -13.56 -5.82
#